data_10c20633a17c59682e492bce72eadeff
#
_entry.id   10c20633a17c59682e492bce72eadeff
#
_cell.length_a   1.000
_cell.length_b   1.000
_cell.length_c   1.000
_cell.angle_alpha   90.00
_cell.angle_beta   90.00
_cell.angle_gamma   90.00
#
_symmetry.space_group_name_H-M   'P 1'
#
loop_
_entity.id
_entity.type
_entity.pdbx_description
1 polymer ?
#
loop_
_entity_poly.entity_id
_entity_poly.type
_entity_poly.pdbx_seq_one_letter_code
_entity_poly.pdbx_strand_id
1 'polypeptide(L)'
;RINVLDKLGKAVKDSSGYDNRKAAYDSYMNNLKMMKTGYQRLSGRIGMSSPGPKMATKIGQVGRTNNYEDYLRTLKIAYLYGKTVTLINTHWPETNAIMLKNRRIGLSQSGVVQAFNKFGRRELLQWCDNAYEHVKELDAEYSDWLCIPKSVRMTSIKPSGTVSLLNGSTPGIHYPEDEYYIRRIRFAADSDMLPALATAGYVIEPDHYSPNTMCVEFPVHEEHFVKGKREITMWEQLEIAAQYQHYWADNSVSITVTFKPEEAADIKTALEMYETRLKAVSFLRYEETGYVQAPYEPITREDYEQMSKNITPVQRFSTEEGGAGTKFCDSDHCEL
;
A
#
# COMPACT_ATOMS: atom_id res chain seq x y z
N ARG A 1 -17.67 26.30 -2.94
CA ARG A 1 -16.68 25.95 -1.88
C ARG A 1 -17.44 25.77 -0.57
N ILE A 2 -17.88 24.57 -0.26
CA ILE A 2 -18.35 24.25 1.09
C ILE A 2 -17.12 23.83 1.86
N ASN A 3 -16.54 24.78 2.57
CA ASN A 3 -15.46 24.52 3.49
C ASN A 3 -15.98 23.57 4.60
N VAL A 4 -15.22 22.53 4.93
CA VAL A 4 -15.57 21.64 6.05
C VAL A 4 -15.74 22.45 7.34
N LEU A 5 -14.96 23.53 7.48
CA LEU A 5 -15.10 24.50 8.58
C LEU A 5 -16.45 25.25 8.54
N ASP A 6 -17.05 25.51 7.35
CA ASP A 6 -18.37 26.16 7.24
C ASP A 6 -19.50 25.19 7.57
N LYS A 7 -19.33 23.87 7.35
CA LYS A 7 -20.32 22.87 7.76
C LYS A 7 -20.23 22.55 9.26
N LEU A 8 -19.03 22.44 9.82
CA LEU A 8 -18.81 22.41 11.27
C LEU A 8 -19.31 23.71 11.92
N GLY A 9 -19.02 24.87 11.31
CA GLY A 9 -19.53 26.16 11.75
C GLY A 9 -21.06 26.29 11.65
N LYS A 10 -21.73 25.64 10.69
CA LYS A 10 -23.19 25.60 10.58
C LYS A 10 -23.83 24.59 11.52
N ALA A 11 -23.26 23.41 11.70
CA ALA A 11 -23.74 22.43 12.68
C ALA A 11 -23.59 22.94 14.13
N VAL A 12 -22.60 23.79 14.37
CA VAL A 12 -22.38 24.45 15.67
C VAL A 12 -23.16 25.78 15.80
N LYS A 13 -23.73 26.33 14.71
CA LYS A 13 -24.53 27.57 14.75
C LYS A 13 -25.87 27.39 15.48
N ASP A 14 -26.38 26.18 15.54
CA ASP A 14 -27.65 25.88 16.25
C ASP A 14 -27.44 25.59 17.74
N SER A 15 -26.20 25.51 18.21
CA SER A 15 -25.87 25.39 19.62
C SER A 15 -25.15 26.66 20.13
N SER A 16 -25.80 27.42 20.96
CA SER A 16 -25.37 28.56 21.77
C SER A 16 -23.88 28.90 21.80
N GLY A 17 -23.48 30.02 21.12
CA GLY A 17 -22.36 30.84 21.56
C GLY A 17 -21.01 30.53 20.92
N TYR A 18 -20.19 31.59 20.79
CA TYR A 18 -18.82 31.62 20.24
C TYR A 18 -17.87 30.64 20.95
N ASP A 19 -18.03 30.43 22.25
CA ASP A 19 -17.15 29.57 23.07
C ASP A 19 -17.28 28.09 22.72
N ASN A 20 -18.48 27.63 22.37
CA ASN A 20 -18.70 26.24 21.94
C ASN A 20 -18.11 25.97 20.54
N ARG A 21 -18.06 26.98 19.68
CA ARG A 21 -17.44 26.89 18.35
C ARG A 21 -15.91 26.80 18.45
N LYS A 22 -15.34 27.57 19.36
CA LYS A 22 -13.91 27.55 19.63
C LYS A 22 -13.50 26.20 20.26
N ALA A 23 -14.23 25.73 21.24
CA ALA A 23 -13.98 24.43 21.87
C ALA A 23 -14.10 23.27 20.87
N ALA A 24 -15.10 23.29 19.98
CA ALA A 24 -15.23 22.29 18.90
C ALA A 24 -14.09 22.38 17.89
N TYR A 25 -13.64 23.59 17.51
CA TYR A 25 -12.49 23.80 16.64
C TYR A 25 -11.20 23.35 17.30
N ASP A 26 -10.97 23.70 18.56
CA ASP A 26 -9.78 23.32 19.31
C ASP A 26 -9.72 21.80 19.54
N SER A 27 -10.86 21.16 19.81
CA SER A 27 -10.98 19.71 19.89
C SER A 27 -10.68 19.04 18.55
N TYR A 28 -11.18 19.58 17.44
CA TYR A 28 -10.89 19.10 16.09
C TYR A 28 -9.39 19.25 15.75
N MET A 29 -8.80 20.41 16.03
CA MET A 29 -7.36 20.66 15.80
C MET A 29 -6.46 19.80 16.70
N ASN A 30 -6.88 19.55 17.94
CA ASN A 30 -6.17 18.63 18.83
C ASN A 30 -6.26 17.19 18.34
N ASN A 31 -7.41 16.76 17.84
CA ASN A 31 -7.58 15.44 17.23
C ASN A 31 -6.75 15.30 15.96
N LEU A 32 -6.69 16.31 15.08
CA LEU A 32 -5.79 16.33 13.93
C LEU A 32 -4.33 16.27 14.33
N LYS A 33 -3.94 16.99 15.41
CA LYS A 33 -2.58 16.96 15.94
C LYS A 33 -2.21 15.59 16.53
N MET A 34 -3.14 14.98 17.28
CA MET A 34 -3.00 13.60 17.78
C MET A 34 -2.93 12.58 16.65
N MET A 35 -3.74 12.75 15.59
CA MET A 35 -3.68 11.92 14.38
C MET A 35 -2.33 12.06 13.67
N LYS A 36 -1.81 13.28 13.53
CA LYS A 36 -0.49 13.53 12.92
C LYS A 36 0.63 12.89 13.74
N THR A 37 0.57 12.97 15.07
CA THR A 37 1.55 12.35 15.97
C THR A 37 1.40 10.83 16.03
N GLY A 38 0.18 10.34 16.03
CA GLY A 38 -0.16 8.91 15.88
C GLY A 38 0.29 8.36 14.54
N TYR A 39 0.11 9.11 13.45
CA TYR A 39 0.58 8.81 12.12
C TYR A 39 2.12 8.68 12.06
N GLN A 40 2.86 9.64 12.63
CA GLN A 40 4.31 9.58 12.66
C GLN A 40 4.85 8.39 13.46
N ARG A 41 4.17 8.01 14.56
CA ARG A 41 4.49 6.79 15.34
C ARG A 41 4.08 5.49 14.65
N LEU A 42 3.02 5.53 13.86
CA LEU A 42 2.49 4.40 13.11
C LEU A 42 3.17 4.24 11.74
N SER A 43 3.63 5.32 11.09
CA SER A 43 4.36 5.24 9.82
C SER A 43 5.62 4.37 9.92
N GLY A 44 6.31 4.42 11.07
CA GLY A 44 7.39 3.48 11.40
C GLY A 44 6.94 2.03 11.66
N ARG A 45 5.63 1.80 11.80
CA ARG A 45 5.07 0.47 12.08
C ARG A 45 4.12 -0.05 11.00
N ILE A 46 3.58 0.77 10.13
CA ILE A 46 2.51 0.43 9.18
C ILE A 46 2.93 0.73 7.72
N GLY A 47 4.19 0.82 7.34
CA GLY A 47 4.61 1.03 5.95
C GLY A 47 3.55 1.74 5.11
N MET A 48 3.46 3.04 5.23
CA MET A 48 2.47 3.84 4.56
C MET A 48 3.07 4.35 3.25
N SER A 49 2.45 4.01 2.14
CA SER A 49 2.74 4.65 0.86
C SER A 49 2.20 6.08 0.84
N SER A 50 2.81 6.93 0.03
CA SER A 50 2.49 8.34 -0.20
C SER A 50 0.99 8.71 -0.14
N PRO A 51 0.63 9.97 0.03
CA PRO A 51 -0.72 10.46 0.36
C PRO A 51 -1.73 10.28 -0.78
N GLY A 52 -1.91 9.06 -1.22
CA GLY A 52 -3.03 8.66 -2.06
C GLY A 52 -4.03 7.83 -1.24
N PRO A 53 -5.27 7.63 -1.72
CA PRO A 53 -6.29 6.85 -1.00
C PRO A 53 -5.96 5.35 -0.89
N LYS A 54 -4.70 4.97 -0.95
CA LYS A 54 -4.22 3.59 -0.96
C LYS A 54 -3.38 3.35 0.29
N MET A 55 -3.98 2.74 1.31
CA MET A 55 -3.25 2.30 2.48
C MET A 55 -3.08 0.78 2.46
N ALA A 56 -1.82 0.33 2.57
CA ALA A 56 -1.52 -1.06 2.82
C ALA A 56 -1.59 -1.33 4.33
N THR A 57 -2.45 -2.24 4.75
CA THR A 57 -2.47 -2.70 6.13
C THR A 57 -1.45 -3.81 6.33
N LYS A 58 -0.82 -3.82 7.50
CA LYS A 58 0.22 -4.77 7.90
C LYS A 58 -0.30 -6.18 8.22
N ILE A 59 -1.03 -6.83 7.32
CA ILE A 59 -1.30 -8.26 7.55
C ILE A 59 0.00 -9.07 7.50
N GLY A 60 1.00 -8.63 6.73
CA GLY A 60 2.24 -9.36 6.56
C GLY A 60 3.25 -9.30 7.70
N GLN A 61 3.07 -8.49 8.72
CA GLN A 61 3.89 -8.61 9.93
C GLN A 61 3.33 -9.72 10.84
N VAL A 62 3.43 -10.91 10.34
CA VAL A 62 2.95 -12.15 10.93
C VAL A 62 3.53 -12.40 12.34
N GLY A 63 4.70 -11.83 12.67
CA GLY A 63 5.24 -11.83 14.02
C GLY A 63 4.63 -10.80 14.98
N ARG A 64 3.82 -9.85 14.47
CA ARG A 64 3.29 -8.72 15.27
C ARG A 64 1.77 -8.59 15.24
N THR A 65 1.06 -9.08 14.23
CA THR A 65 -0.39 -9.26 14.28
C THR A 65 -0.65 -10.61 14.91
N ASN A 66 -1.00 -10.62 16.18
CA ASN A 66 -1.11 -11.85 16.93
C ASN A 66 -2.49 -12.49 16.83
N ASN A 67 -3.51 -11.70 16.51
CA ASN A 67 -4.90 -12.14 16.50
C ASN A 67 -5.79 -11.22 15.66
N TYR A 68 -7.04 -11.60 15.52
CA TYR A 68 -8.07 -10.87 14.79
C TYR A 68 -8.35 -9.46 15.37
N GLU A 69 -8.28 -9.27 16.67
CA GLU A 69 -8.52 -7.97 17.32
C GLU A 69 -7.45 -6.94 16.94
N ASP A 70 -6.18 -7.36 16.91
CA ASP A 70 -5.08 -6.49 16.47
C ASP A 70 -5.21 -6.12 14.98
N TYR A 71 -5.72 -7.03 14.17
CA TYR A 71 -6.06 -6.78 12.78
C TYR A 71 -7.16 -5.71 12.65
N LEU A 72 -8.26 -5.83 13.37
CA LEU A 72 -9.35 -4.85 13.37
C LEU A 72 -8.88 -3.48 13.88
N ARG A 73 -8.06 -3.45 14.92
CA ARG A 73 -7.48 -2.19 15.44
C ARG A 73 -6.63 -1.50 14.38
N THR A 74 -5.83 -2.25 13.64
CA THR A 74 -5.01 -1.73 12.54
C THR A 74 -5.88 -1.18 11.42
N LEU A 75 -6.93 -1.89 11.03
CA LEU A 75 -7.89 -1.45 10.03
C LEU A 75 -8.60 -0.15 10.43
N LYS A 76 -9.03 -0.05 11.70
CA LYS A 76 -9.68 1.16 12.23
C LYS A 76 -8.83 2.40 12.01
N ILE A 77 -7.55 2.34 12.38
CA ILE A 77 -6.63 3.47 12.25
C ILE A 77 -6.32 3.77 10.77
N ALA A 78 -6.09 2.72 9.99
CA ALA A 78 -5.82 2.84 8.56
C ALA A 78 -7.01 3.45 7.81
N TYR A 79 -8.22 3.03 8.17
CA TYR A 79 -9.43 3.57 7.57
C TYR A 79 -9.69 5.03 7.94
N LEU A 80 -9.51 5.38 9.21
CA LEU A 80 -9.61 6.77 9.67
C LEU A 80 -8.67 7.70 8.87
N TYR A 81 -7.41 7.28 8.67
CA TYR A 81 -6.48 8.02 7.83
C TYR A 81 -7.00 8.15 6.38
N GLY A 82 -7.40 7.05 5.75
CA GLY A 82 -7.95 7.08 4.40
C GLY A 82 -9.16 8.01 4.29
N LYS A 83 -10.03 8.01 5.28
CA LYS A 83 -11.20 8.88 5.32
C LYS A 83 -10.82 10.35 5.44
N THR A 84 -9.85 10.69 6.29
CA THR A 84 -9.35 12.08 6.44
C THR A 84 -8.68 12.60 5.18
N VAL A 85 -7.96 11.76 4.43
CA VAL A 85 -7.37 12.14 3.15
C VAL A 85 -8.44 12.56 2.14
N THR A 86 -9.65 11.99 2.18
CA THR A 86 -10.74 12.39 1.30
C THR A 86 -11.27 13.82 1.57
N LEU A 87 -10.82 14.48 2.62
CA LEU A 87 -11.18 15.87 2.92
C LEU A 87 -10.37 16.89 2.11
N ILE A 88 -9.26 16.46 1.50
CA ILE A 88 -8.36 17.31 0.72
C ILE A 88 -9.02 17.60 -0.64
N ASN A 89 -8.97 18.86 -1.05
CA ASN A 89 -9.42 19.28 -2.37
C ASN A 89 -8.36 18.92 -3.42
N THR A 90 -8.82 18.59 -4.62
CA THR A 90 -7.97 18.42 -5.80
C THR A 90 -7.93 19.70 -6.65
N HIS A 91 -6.94 19.80 -7.53
CA HIS A 91 -6.75 20.97 -8.40
C HIS A 91 -7.87 21.15 -9.44
N TRP A 92 -8.44 20.04 -9.93
CA TRP A 92 -9.46 20.04 -10.99
C TRP A 92 -10.86 20.10 -10.37
N PRO A 93 -11.67 21.15 -10.67
CA PRO A 93 -12.99 21.33 -10.06
C PRO A 93 -13.94 20.15 -10.31
N GLU A 94 -13.94 19.58 -11.51
CA GLU A 94 -14.78 18.45 -11.89
C GLU A 94 -14.39 17.18 -11.15
N THR A 95 -13.09 16.87 -11.10
CA THR A 95 -12.55 15.74 -10.32
C THR A 95 -12.84 15.92 -8.85
N ASN A 96 -12.64 17.14 -8.31
CA ASN A 96 -12.91 17.47 -6.94
C ASN A 96 -14.39 17.26 -6.58
N ALA A 97 -15.33 17.68 -7.44
CA ALA A 97 -16.75 17.47 -7.22
C ALA A 97 -17.11 15.98 -7.10
N ILE A 98 -16.55 15.13 -7.97
CA ILE A 98 -16.77 13.70 -7.96
C ILE A 98 -16.13 13.06 -6.71
N MET A 99 -14.90 13.44 -6.36
CA MET A 99 -14.20 12.92 -5.19
C MET A 99 -14.92 13.28 -3.89
N LEU A 100 -15.36 14.53 -3.73
CA LEU A 100 -16.09 14.98 -2.55
C LEU A 100 -17.46 14.33 -2.41
N LYS A 101 -18.12 14.01 -3.53
CA LYS A 101 -19.40 13.28 -3.55
C LYS A 101 -19.23 11.82 -3.18
N ASN A 102 -18.23 11.15 -3.76
CA ASN A 102 -18.08 9.69 -3.69
C ASN A 102 -17.25 9.23 -2.50
N ARG A 103 -16.34 10.04 -2.00
CA ARG A 103 -15.42 9.70 -0.89
C ARG A 103 -14.77 8.31 -1.05
N ARG A 104 -14.42 7.94 -2.29
CA ARG A 104 -13.88 6.62 -2.61
C ARG A 104 -12.53 6.39 -1.93
N ILE A 105 -12.40 5.27 -1.23
CA ILE A 105 -11.19 4.81 -0.54
C ILE A 105 -10.79 3.46 -1.12
N GLY A 106 -9.52 3.13 -1.06
CA GLY A 106 -8.99 1.83 -1.42
C GLY A 106 -8.08 1.28 -0.33
N LEU A 107 -8.64 0.85 0.80
CA LEU A 107 -7.88 0.22 1.87
C LEU A 107 -7.33 -1.12 1.37
N SER A 108 -6.00 -1.25 1.31
CA SER A 108 -5.31 -2.41 0.75
C SER A 108 -4.54 -3.16 1.82
N GLN A 109 -4.36 -4.45 1.60
CA GLN A 109 -3.59 -5.36 2.46
C GLN A 109 -2.32 -5.81 1.74
N SER A 110 -1.25 -6.05 2.49
CA SER A 110 0.01 -6.63 2.03
C SER A 110 0.42 -7.80 2.92
N GLY A 111 1.26 -8.72 2.40
CA GLY A 111 1.67 -9.91 3.13
C GLY A 111 0.59 -10.98 3.23
N VAL A 112 -0.31 -11.01 2.27
CA VAL A 112 -1.44 -11.95 2.26
C VAL A 112 -0.97 -13.39 2.21
N VAL A 113 0.04 -13.69 1.38
CA VAL A 113 0.60 -15.04 1.26
C VAL A 113 1.22 -15.49 2.59
N GLN A 114 1.96 -14.61 3.24
CA GLN A 114 2.54 -14.86 4.56
C GLN A 114 1.45 -15.11 5.62
N ALA A 115 0.36 -14.33 5.57
CA ALA A 115 -0.77 -14.52 6.48
C ALA A 115 -1.53 -15.83 6.23
N PHE A 116 -1.63 -16.29 4.96
CA PHE A 116 -2.18 -17.62 4.65
C PHE A 116 -1.36 -18.74 5.28
N ASN A 117 -0.04 -18.60 5.28
CA ASN A 117 0.86 -19.59 5.87
C ASN A 117 0.73 -19.64 7.40
N LYS A 118 0.49 -18.49 8.04
CA LYS A 118 0.38 -18.41 9.51
C LYS A 118 -0.97 -18.82 10.04
N PHE A 119 -2.05 -18.29 9.45
CA PHE A 119 -3.40 -18.41 10.02
C PHE A 119 -4.26 -19.43 9.27
N GLY A 120 -3.79 -19.89 8.10
CA GLY A 120 -4.61 -20.67 7.20
C GLY A 120 -5.50 -19.80 6.31
N ARG A 121 -5.69 -20.28 5.08
CA ARG A 121 -6.43 -19.55 4.05
C ARG A 121 -7.89 -19.31 4.43
N ARG A 122 -8.56 -20.32 4.97
CA ARG A 122 -9.98 -20.25 5.34
C ARG A 122 -10.22 -19.22 6.44
N GLU A 123 -9.38 -19.25 7.48
CA GLU A 123 -9.51 -18.35 8.62
C GLU A 123 -9.27 -16.88 8.19
N LEU A 124 -8.22 -16.63 7.41
CA LEU A 124 -7.93 -15.29 6.94
C LEU A 124 -9.03 -14.73 6.05
N LEU A 125 -9.63 -15.52 5.18
CA LEU A 125 -10.75 -15.09 4.35
C LEU A 125 -11.99 -14.76 5.20
N GLN A 126 -12.25 -15.52 6.26
CA GLN A 126 -13.29 -15.20 7.22
C GLN A 126 -13.01 -13.89 7.96
N TRP A 127 -11.74 -13.64 8.33
CA TRP A 127 -11.34 -12.35 8.90
C TRP A 127 -11.58 -11.20 7.93
N CYS A 128 -11.28 -11.39 6.65
CA CYS A 128 -11.49 -10.38 5.62
C CYS A 128 -12.97 -10.02 5.46
N ASP A 129 -13.85 -11.02 5.43
CA ASP A 129 -15.28 -10.84 5.30
C ASP A 129 -15.87 -10.07 6.48
N ASN A 130 -15.57 -10.51 7.70
CA ASN A 130 -15.99 -9.83 8.93
C ASN A 130 -15.41 -8.41 9.02
N ALA A 131 -14.16 -8.25 8.63
CA ALA A 131 -13.47 -6.96 8.64
C ALA A 131 -14.02 -5.98 7.61
N TYR A 132 -14.51 -6.46 6.47
CA TYR A 132 -15.22 -5.62 5.51
C TYR A 132 -16.49 -5.00 6.11
N GLU A 133 -17.29 -5.79 6.80
CA GLU A 133 -18.47 -5.27 7.50
C GLU A 133 -18.08 -4.26 8.61
N HIS A 134 -17.03 -4.55 9.37
CA HIS A 134 -16.49 -3.60 10.35
C HIS A 134 -16.03 -2.28 9.71
N VAL A 135 -15.38 -2.33 8.55
CA VAL A 135 -14.99 -1.11 7.81
C VAL A 135 -16.21 -0.30 7.36
N LYS A 136 -17.34 -0.96 7.01
CA LYS A 136 -18.60 -0.27 6.68
C LYS A 136 -19.18 0.47 7.89
N GLU A 137 -19.12 -0.14 9.07
CA GLU A 137 -19.53 0.50 10.33
C GLU A 137 -18.66 1.72 10.64
N LEU A 138 -17.33 1.58 10.52
CA LEU A 138 -16.38 2.69 10.68
C LEU A 138 -16.61 3.81 9.66
N ASP A 139 -16.96 3.46 8.42
CA ASP A 139 -17.28 4.48 7.41
C ASP A 139 -18.51 5.30 7.80
N ALA A 140 -19.54 4.65 8.33
CA ALA A 140 -20.72 5.33 8.82
C ALA A 140 -20.37 6.27 9.97
N GLU A 141 -19.67 5.77 10.99
CA GLU A 141 -19.24 6.52 12.17
C GLU A 141 -18.40 7.75 11.77
N TYR A 142 -17.35 7.56 10.95
CA TYR A 142 -16.46 8.65 10.55
C TYR A 142 -17.11 9.63 9.57
N SER A 143 -18.05 9.17 8.75
CA SER A 143 -18.83 10.06 7.90
C SER A 143 -19.69 11.01 8.72
N ASP A 144 -20.31 10.52 9.78
CA ASP A 144 -21.12 11.33 10.70
C ASP A 144 -20.22 12.31 11.48
N TRP A 145 -19.08 11.86 12.02
CA TRP A 145 -18.14 12.74 12.72
C TRP A 145 -17.58 13.88 11.86
N LEU A 146 -17.30 13.58 10.59
CA LEU A 146 -16.72 14.53 9.65
C LEU A 146 -17.77 15.32 8.86
N CYS A 147 -19.05 15.03 9.06
CA CYS A 147 -20.18 15.62 8.34
C CYS A 147 -20.03 15.52 6.81
N ILE A 148 -19.61 14.36 6.32
CA ILE A 148 -19.38 14.08 4.90
C ILE A 148 -20.18 12.84 4.44
N PRO A 149 -20.39 12.66 3.13
CA PRO A 149 -21.03 11.45 2.61
C PRO A 149 -20.27 10.17 2.96
N LYS A 150 -21.01 9.05 3.08
CA LYS A 150 -20.42 7.72 3.17
C LYS A 150 -19.64 7.41 1.88
N SER A 151 -18.59 6.62 2.04
CA SER A 151 -17.74 6.20 0.91
C SER A 151 -18.49 5.21 0.02
N VAL A 152 -18.49 5.43 -1.28
CA VAL A 152 -19.12 4.50 -2.24
C VAL A 152 -18.34 3.20 -2.39
N ARG A 153 -17.05 3.21 -2.06
CA ARG A 153 -16.13 2.07 -2.05
C ARG A 153 -15.05 2.30 -1.00
N MET A 154 -14.63 1.26 -0.30
CA MET A 154 -13.76 1.37 0.86
C MET A 154 -12.50 0.54 0.77
N THR A 155 -12.55 -0.62 0.13
CA THR A 155 -11.50 -1.62 0.13
C THR A 155 -10.99 -1.92 -1.27
N SER A 156 -9.75 -2.38 -1.36
CA SER A 156 -9.07 -2.73 -2.61
C SER A 156 -7.92 -3.69 -2.31
N ILE A 157 -7.28 -4.22 -3.33
CA ILE A 157 -5.93 -4.78 -3.24
C ILE A 157 -5.06 -4.12 -4.30
N LYS A 158 -3.88 -3.69 -3.86
CA LYS A 158 -2.83 -3.12 -4.72
C LYS A 158 -1.49 -3.83 -4.46
N PRO A 159 -0.61 -3.92 -5.45
CA PRO A 159 0.66 -4.63 -5.31
C PRO A 159 1.54 -4.06 -4.21
N SER A 160 1.68 -2.72 -4.12
CA SER A 160 2.50 -2.04 -3.10
C SER A 160 3.96 -2.54 -3.03
N GLY A 161 4.60 -2.73 -4.19
CA GLY A 161 5.89 -3.41 -4.32
C GLY A 161 7.12 -2.76 -3.68
N THR A 162 7.02 -1.53 -3.16
CA THR A 162 8.10 -0.88 -2.40
C THR A 162 7.73 -0.73 -0.92
N VAL A 163 6.54 -0.24 -0.64
CA VAL A 163 6.10 0.06 0.73
C VAL A 163 5.88 -1.20 1.55
N SER A 164 5.42 -2.29 0.94
CA SER A 164 5.29 -3.60 1.60
C SER A 164 6.62 -4.08 2.15
N LEU A 165 7.71 -3.94 1.38
CA LEU A 165 9.05 -4.38 1.76
C LEU A 165 9.61 -3.63 2.98
N LEU A 166 9.23 -2.37 3.19
CA LEU A 166 9.61 -1.63 4.41
C LEU A 166 9.15 -2.32 5.70
N ASN A 167 8.20 -3.23 5.60
CA ASN A 167 7.63 -3.98 6.72
C ASN A 167 7.92 -5.48 6.64
N GLY A 168 8.77 -5.93 5.73
CA GLY A 168 9.02 -7.34 5.49
C GLY A 168 7.77 -8.09 4.99
N SER A 169 6.90 -7.43 4.24
CA SER A 169 5.67 -8.02 3.72
C SER A 169 5.74 -8.22 2.21
N THR A 170 5.21 -9.33 1.73
CA THR A 170 5.02 -9.55 0.29
C THR A 170 4.05 -8.56 -0.31
N PRO A 171 4.20 -8.18 -1.61
CA PRO A 171 3.37 -7.16 -2.26
C PRO A 171 1.92 -7.59 -2.46
N GLY A 172 0.99 -7.04 -1.66
CA GLY A 172 -0.44 -7.35 -1.78
C GLY A 172 -0.72 -8.85 -1.65
N ILE A 173 -1.30 -9.43 -2.71
CA ILE A 173 -1.58 -10.88 -2.82
C ILE A 173 -0.54 -11.64 -3.66
N HIS A 174 0.53 -10.93 -4.09
CA HIS A 174 1.56 -11.55 -4.92
C HIS A 174 2.48 -12.44 -4.09
N TYR A 175 2.93 -13.52 -4.71
CA TYR A 175 4.00 -14.33 -4.17
C TYR A 175 5.34 -13.61 -4.30
N PRO A 176 6.30 -13.82 -3.39
CA PRO A 176 7.65 -13.28 -3.50
C PRO A 176 8.36 -13.87 -4.72
N GLU A 177 9.44 -13.23 -5.14
CA GLU A 177 10.26 -13.73 -6.24
C GLU A 177 10.94 -15.04 -5.84
N ASP A 178 11.62 -15.02 -4.71
CA ASP A 178 12.32 -16.14 -4.09
C ASP A 178 12.49 -15.88 -2.59
N GLU A 179 13.13 -16.78 -1.85
CA GLU A 179 13.48 -16.60 -0.43
C GLU A 179 14.51 -15.47 -0.24
N TYR A 180 15.53 -15.44 -1.10
CA TYR A 180 16.56 -14.40 -1.15
C TYR A 180 16.58 -13.74 -2.53
N TYR A 181 16.52 -12.42 -2.57
CA TYR A 181 16.57 -11.69 -3.83
C TYR A 181 17.12 -10.28 -3.66
N ILE A 182 17.60 -9.70 -4.77
CA ILE A 182 17.90 -8.28 -4.87
C ILE A 182 16.64 -7.54 -5.31
N ARG A 183 16.25 -6.51 -4.55
CA ARG A 183 15.27 -5.53 -4.98
C ARG A 183 16.00 -4.29 -5.48
N ARG A 184 15.87 -3.97 -6.76
CA ARG A 184 16.43 -2.75 -7.35
C ARG A 184 15.40 -1.63 -7.35
N ILE A 185 15.81 -0.48 -6.84
CA ILE A 185 15.00 0.74 -6.81
C ILE A 185 15.77 1.83 -7.55
N ARG A 186 15.03 2.56 -8.40
CA ARG A 186 15.58 3.65 -9.20
C ARG A 186 15.37 4.97 -8.50
N PHE A 187 16.42 5.77 -8.44
CA PHE A 187 16.45 7.12 -7.87
C PHE A 187 16.93 8.09 -8.95
N ALA A 188 16.44 9.34 -8.91
CA ALA A 188 17.05 10.40 -9.70
C ALA A 188 18.52 10.59 -9.29
N ALA A 189 19.42 10.86 -10.23
CA ALA A 189 20.84 10.96 -9.95
C ALA A 189 21.20 12.10 -8.97
N ASP A 190 20.34 13.09 -8.84
CA ASP A 190 20.43 14.22 -7.91
C ASP A 190 19.68 13.98 -6.57
N SER A 191 19.21 12.76 -6.30
CA SER A 191 18.49 12.44 -5.07
C SER A 191 19.38 12.55 -3.85
N ASP A 192 18.94 13.31 -2.85
CA ASP A 192 19.60 13.50 -1.53
C ASP A 192 19.74 12.18 -0.75
N MET A 193 19.02 11.13 -1.16
CA MET A 193 19.11 9.82 -0.52
C MET A 193 20.35 9.03 -0.92
N LEU A 194 20.88 9.25 -2.12
CA LEU A 194 21.99 8.45 -2.66
C LEU A 194 23.27 8.53 -1.82
N PRO A 195 23.73 9.71 -1.33
CA PRO A 195 24.91 9.78 -0.48
C PRO A 195 24.77 8.99 0.83
N ALA A 196 23.58 9.02 1.43
CA ALA A 196 23.30 8.28 2.66
C ALA A 196 23.29 6.76 2.41
N LEU A 197 22.73 6.31 1.29
CA LEU A 197 22.72 4.90 0.89
C LEU A 197 24.13 4.40 0.55
N ALA A 198 24.92 5.21 -0.16
CA ALA A 198 26.33 4.88 -0.46
C ALA A 198 27.15 4.74 0.84
N THR A 199 26.99 5.68 1.78
CA THR A 199 27.67 5.62 3.08
C THR A 199 27.24 4.39 3.90
N ALA A 200 25.99 3.97 3.77
CA ALA A 200 25.46 2.78 4.41
C ALA A 200 25.94 1.46 3.76
N GLY A 201 26.63 1.53 2.61
CA GLY A 201 27.22 0.37 1.95
C GLY A 201 26.34 -0.30 0.89
N TYR A 202 25.25 0.34 0.47
CA TYR A 202 24.42 -0.18 -0.63
C TYR A 202 25.16 -0.04 -1.98
N VAL A 203 24.95 -1.00 -2.85
CA VAL A 203 25.44 -0.95 -4.23
C VAL A 203 24.59 0.03 -5.05
N ILE A 204 25.27 1.00 -5.69
CA ILE A 204 24.64 2.04 -6.49
C ILE A 204 25.30 2.08 -7.85
N GLU A 205 24.54 1.91 -8.91
CA GLU A 205 25.00 1.89 -10.28
C GLU A 205 24.17 2.85 -11.14
N PRO A 206 24.71 3.38 -12.24
CA PRO A 206 23.90 4.06 -13.24
C PRO A 206 22.81 3.13 -13.79
N ASP A 207 21.60 3.63 -13.99
CA ASP A 207 20.54 2.84 -14.63
C ASP A 207 20.87 2.60 -16.10
N HIS A 208 20.71 1.36 -16.55
CA HIS A 208 21.06 0.97 -17.91
C HIS A 208 20.18 1.60 -18.98
N TYR A 209 18.94 1.95 -18.64
CA TYR A 209 17.92 2.41 -19.59
C TYR A 209 17.63 3.91 -19.52
N SER A 210 17.86 4.55 -18.38
CA SER A 210 17.46 5.93 -18.16
C SER A 210 18.65 6.78 -17.73
N PRO A 211 19.09 7.74 -18.57
CA PRO A 211 20.11 8.70 -18.19
C PRO A 211 19.63 9.52 -16.97
N ASN A 212 20.53 9.97 -16.14
CA ASN A 212 20.24 10.70 -14.90
C ASN A 212 19.48 9.90 -13.83
N THR A 213 19.50 8.58 -13.92
CA THR A 213 18.88 7.68 -12.94
C THR A 213 19.96 6.75 -12.37
N MET A 214 19.90 6.53 -11.06
CA MET A 214 20.74 5.57 -10.35
C MET A 214 19.90 4.40 -9.89
N CYS A 215 20.43 3.19 -10.03
CA CYS A 215 19.83 1.95 -9.56
C CYS A 215 20.51 1.53 -8.26
N VAL A 216 19.75 1.36 -7.21
CA VAL A 216 20.24 0.93 -5.89
C VAL A 216 19.76 -0.49 -5.62
N GLU A 217 20.68 -1.35 -5.19
CA GLU A 217 20.41 -2.74 -4.87
C GLU A 217 20.15 -2.93 -3.38
N PHE A 218 19.01 -3.53 -3.07
CA PHE A 218 18.61 -3.88 -1.72
C PHE A 218 18.52 -5.41 -1.61
N PRO A 219 19.42 -6.06 -0.87
CA PRO A 219 19.26 -7.48 -0.55
C PRO A 219 18.06 -7.68 0.36
N VAL A 220 17.20 -8.63 0.04
CA VAL A 220 15.96 -8.93 0.77
C VAL A 220 15.91 -10.41 1.09
N HIS A 221 15.49 -10.72 2.32
CA HIS A 221 15.17 -12.05 2.80
C HIS A 221 13.71 -12.10 3.20
N GLU A 222 12.97 -13.06 2.66
CA GLU A 222 11.57 -13.33 3.02
C GLU A 222 11.51 -14.30 4.21
N GLU A 223 11.43 -13.78 5.43
CA GLU A 223 11.48 -14.56 6.68
C GLU A 223 10.43 -15.68 6.77
N HIS A 224 9.32 -15.57 6.05
CA HIS A 224 8.22 -16.54 6.06
C HIS A 224 7.98 -17.14 4.68
N PHE A 225 9.06 -17.35 3.94
CA PHE A 225 9.00 -17.96 2.62
C PHE A 225 8.49 -19.39 2.68
N VAL A 226 7.57 -19.72 1.77
CA VAL A 226 7.10 -21.08 1.56
C VAL A 226 7.27 -21.50 0.12
N LYS A 227 6.91 -20.60 -0.82
CA LYS A 227 7.14 -20.77 -2.24
C LYS A 227 7.18 -19.43 -2.97
N GLY A 228 7.94 -19.40 -4.05
CA GLY A 228 8.11 -18.23 -4.91
C GLY A 228 7.29 -18.31 -6.20
N LYS A 229 7.44 -17.28 -7.03
CA LYS A 229 6.75 -17.19 -8.32
C LYS A 229 7.03 -18.34 -9.27
N ARG A 230 8.20 -18.99 -9.14
CA ARG A 230 8.56 -20.15 -9.97
C ARG A 230 7.70 -21.38 -9.71
N GLU A 231 7.14 -21.50 -8.51
CA GLU A 231 6.48 -22.70 -8.01
C GLU A 231 4.96 -22.61 -8.11
N ILE A 232 4.41 -21.40 -8.28
CA ILE A 232 2.96 -21.20 -8.35
C ILE A 232 2.44 -21.27 -9.77
N THR A 233 1.17 -21.70 -9.91
CA THR A 233 0.45 -21.72 -11.17
C THR A 233 -0.33 -20.43 -11.40
N MET A 234 -0.67 -20.15 -12.66
CA MET A 234 -1.60 -19.10 -13.03
C MET A 234 -2.95 -19.26 -12.30
N TRP A 235 -3.44 -20.49 -12.19
CA TRP A 235 -4.72 -20.81 -11.56
C TRP A 235 -4.76 -20.48 -10.07
N GLU A 236 -3.69 -20.75 -9.36
CA GLU A 236 -3.58 -20.43 -7.93
C GLU A 236 -3.64 -18.91 -7.70
N GLN A 237 -2.96 -18.14 -8.55
CA GLN A 237 -2.95 -16.67 -8.47
C GLN A 237 -4.32 -16.08 -8.78
N LEU A 238 -5.02 -16.61 -9.81
CA LEU A 238 -6.39 -16.21 -10.17
C LEU A 238 -7.37 -16.52 -9.05
N GLU A 239 -7.26 -17.69 -8.42
CA GLU A 239 -8.16 -18.07 -7.33
C GLU A 239 -7.97 -17.19 -6.09
N ILE A 240 -6.74 -16.84 -5.72
CA ILE A 240 -6.49 -15.89 -4.63
C ILE A 240 -7.11 -14.52 -4.95
N ALA A 241 -6.91 -14.04 -6.19
CA ALA A 241 -7.50 -12.76 -6.61
C ALA A 241 -9.03 -12.77 -6.54
N ALA A 242 -9.65 -13.85 -7.01
CA ALA A 242 -11.10 -14.01 -6.97
C ALA A 242 -11.66 -14.09 -5.54
N GLN A 243 -10.97 -14.78 -4.65
CA GLN A 243 -11.34 -14.84 -3.23
C GLN A 243 -11.22 -13.48 -2.57
N TYR A 244 -10.14 -12.74 -2.80
CA TYR A 244 -10.01 -11.39 -2.27
C TYR A 244 -10.99 -10.39 -2.87
N GLN A 245 -11.37 -10.57 -4.16
CA GLN A 245 -12.45 -9.79 -4.78
C GLN A 245 -13.81 -10.06 -4.14
N HIS A 246 -14.05 -11.29 -3.66
CA HIS A 246 -15.30 -11.68 -3.02
C HIS A 246 -15.36 -11.28 -1.53
N TYR A 247 -14.33 -11.63 -0.76
CA TYR A 247 -14.36 -11.50 0.70
C TYR A 247 -13.85 -10.15 1.24
N TRP A 248 -13.11 -9.39 0.43
CA TRP A 248 -12.50 -8.15 0.90
C TRP A 248 -12.78 -6.94 0.03
N ALA A 249 -12.52 -7.03 -1.28
CA ALA A 249 -12.39 -5.85 -2.14
C ALA A 249 -13.69 -5.45 -2.83
N ASP A 250 -14.25 -4.31 -2.44
CA ASP A 250 -15.37 -3.70 -3.17
C ASP A 250 -14.91 -2.86 -4.39
N ASN A 251 -13.66 -2.37 -4.41
CA ASN A 251 -12.98 -1.94 -5.63
C ASN A 251 -12.35 -3.13 -6.36
N SER A 252 -11.56 -2.87 -7.41
CA SER A 252 -10.82 -3.91 -8.11
C SER A 252 -9.67 -4.45 -7.29
N VAL A 253 -9.48 -5.76 -7.30
CA VAL A 253 -8.22 -6.41 -6.93
C VAL A 253 -7.24 -6.22 -8.07
N SER A 254 -6.12 -5.58 -7.81
CA SER A 254 -5.04 -5.41 -8.79
C SER A 254 -4.05 -6.55 -8.65
N ILE A 255 -3.95 -7.36 -9.69
CA ILE A 255 -2.99 -8.45 -9.77
C ILE A 255 -2.37 -8.51 -11.16
N THR A 256 -1.09 -8.83 -11.20
CA THR A 256 -0.40 -9.31 -12.40
C THR A 256 -0.14 -10.80 -12.20
N VAL A 257 -0.90 -11.61 -12.91
CA VAL A 257 -0.77 -13.06 -12.88
C VAL A 257 0.40 -13.45 -13.75
N THR A 258 1.40 -14.08 -13.17
CA THR A 258 2.50 -14.66 -13.94
C THR A 258 2.10 -16.04 -14.43
N PHE A 259 2.40 -16.34 -15.69
CA PHE A 259 2.10 -17.64 -16.29
C PHE A 259 3.33 -18.22 -16.99
N LYS A 260 3.48 -19.52 -16.92
CA LYS A 260 4.54 -20.26 -17.59
C LYS A 260 4.19 -20.50 -19.06
N PRO A 261 5.18 -20.71 -19.96
CA PRO A 261 4.92 -20.95 -21.39
C PRO A 261 3.87 -22.05 -21.66
N GLU A 262 3.90 -23.11 -20.86
CA GLU A 262 2.95 -24.23 -20.96
C GLU A 262 1.53 -23.86 -20.54
N GLU A 263 1.35 -22.85 -19.70
CA GLU A 263 0.03 -22.37 -19.27
C GLU A 263 -0.62 -21.38 -20.26
N ALA A 264 0.14 -20.91 -21.27
CA ALA A 264 -0.33 -19.89 -22.20
C ALA A 264 -1.60 -20.29 -22.97
N ALA A 265 -1.74 -21.58 -23.32
CA ALA A 265 -2.92 -22.10 -23.99
C ALA A 265 -4.21 -22.03 -23.15
N ASP A 266 -4.07 -22.02 -21.83
CA ASP A 266 -5.18 -22.02 -20.88
C ASP A 266 -5.71 -20.63 -20.55
N ILE A 267 -5.04 -19.54 -20.96
CA ILE A 267 -5.43 -18.16 -20.62
C ILE A 267 -6.88 -17.87 -21.03
N LYS A 268 -7.32 -18.34 -22.23
CA LYS A 268 -8.69 -18.15 -22.68
C LYS A 268 -9.68 -18.80 -21.72
N THR A 269 -9.46 -20.05 -21.37
CA THR A 269 -10.30 -20.81 -20.43
C THR A 269 -10.30 -20.15 -19.04
N ALA A 270 -9.14 -19.67 -18.59
CA ALA A 270 -9.04 -18.96 -17.33
C ALA A 270 -9.86 -17.65 -17.33
N LEU A 271 -9.83 -16.87 -18.41
CA LEU A 271 -10.65 -15.66 -18.53
C LEU A 271 -12.13 -15.98 -18.49
N GLU A 272 -12.57 -17.02 -19.21
CA GLU A 272 -13.97 -17.47 -19.21
C GLU A 272 -14.43 -17.92 -17.81
N MET A 273 -13.59 -18.66 -17.08
CA MET A 273 -13.93 -19.15 -15.73
C MET A 273 -13.99 -18.04 -14.66
N TYR A 274 -13.19 -16.98 -14.81
CA TYR A 274 -13.09 -15.90 -13.83
C TYR A 274 -13.81 -14.62 -14.25
N GLU A 275 -14.48 -14.58 -15.40
CA GLU A 275 -15.17 -13.41 -15.95
C GLU A 275 -16.11 -12.73 -14.94
N THR A 276 -16.90 -13.52 -14.21
CA THR A 276 -17.86 -13.00 -13.21
C THR A 276 -17.26 -12.79 -11.83
N ARG A 277 -16.03 -13.26 -11.57
CA ARG A 277 -15.38 -13.28 -10.28
C ARG A 277 -14.30 -12.21 -10.11
N LEU A 278 -13.77 -11.68 -11.21
CA LEU A 278 -12.72 -10.64 -11.22
C LEU A 278 -13.20 -9.41 -11.98
N LYS A 279 -12.79 -8.24 -11.54
CA LYS A 279 -13.07 -6.97 -12.23
C LYS A 279 -11.99 -6.59 -13.24
N ALA A 280 -10.77 -7.01 -12.99
CA ALA A 280 -9.63 -6.82 -13.89
C ALA A 280 -8.54 -7.84 -13.56
N VAL A 281 -7.76 -8.22 -14.56
CA VAL A 281 -6.56 -9.04 -14.43
C VAL A 281 -5.56 -8.65 -15.50
N SER A 282 -4.27 -8.69 -15.15
CA SER A 282 -3.17 -8.55 -16.11
C SER A 282 -2.36 -9.83 -16.10
N PHE A 283 -1.88 -10.24 -17.28
CA PHE A 283 -1.03 -11.42 -17.43
C PHE A 283 0.37 -10.99 -17.82
N LEU A 284 1.36 -11.67 -17.26
CA LEU A 284 2.77 -11.49 -17.57
C LEU A 284 3.40 -12.87 -17.72
N ARG A 285 4.03 -13.11 -18.86
CA ARG A 285 4.76 -14.35 -19.08
C ARG A 285 5.97 -14.39 -18.14
N TYR A 286 6.12 -15.51 -17.43
CA TYR A 286 7.31 -15.74 -16.61
C TYR A 286 8.46 -16.17 -17.55
N GLU A 287 9.48 -15.36 -17.57
CA GLU A 287 10.70 -15.62 -18.35
C GLU A 287 11.91 -15.46 -17.43
N GLU A 288 12.79 -16.45 -17.46
CA GLU A 288 14.14 -16.35 -16.86
C GLU A 288 15.06 -15.58 -17.80
N THR A 289 14.78 -14.31 -18.02
CA THR A 289 15.51 -13.57 -19.05
C THR A 289 16.41 -12.51 -18.47
N GLY A 290 17.57 -12.37 -19.15
CA GLY A 290 18.57 -11.37 -18.98
C GLY A 290 18.12 -9.91 -19.13
N TYR A 291 17.06 -9.53 -18.42
CA TYR A 291 16.71 -8.12 -18.24
C TYR A 291 17.78 -7.49 -17.35
N VAL A 292 18.63 -6.68 -17.94
CA VAL A 292 19.72 -6.01 -17.23
C VAL A 292 19.13 -5.14 -16.12
N GLN A 293 19.61 -5.30 -14.88
CA GLN A 293 19.09 -4.62 -13.71
C GLN A 293 17.58 -4.85 -13.49
N ALA A 294 17.13 -6.11 -13.58
CA ALA A 294 15.74 -6.49 -13.27
C ALA A 294 15.31 -5.95 -11.91
N PRO A 295 14.06 -5.48 -11.74
CA PRO A 295 13.54 -4.96 -10.46
C PRO A 295 13.62 -5.96 -9.31
N TYR A 296 13.56 -7.25 -9.61
CA TYR A 296 13.73 -8.37 -8.69
C TYR A 296 14.65 -9.39 -9.34
N GLU A 297 15.62 -9.87 -8.60
CA GLU A 297 16.58 -10.88 -9.05
C GLU A 297 16.83 -11.87 -7.93
N PRO A 298 16.50 -13.16 -8.12
CA PRO A 298 16.82 -14.21 -7.14
C PRO A 298 18.32 -14.33 -6.94
N ILE A 299 18.74 -14.51 -5.69
CA ILE A 299 20.14 -14.73 -5.33
C ILE A 299 20.26 -15.91 -4.37
N THR A 300 21.47 -16.38 -4.18
CA THR A 300 21.74 -17.40 -3.18
C THR A 300 21.74 -16.81 -1.76
N ARG A 301 21.62 -17.67 -0.76
CA ARG A 301 21.77 -17.27 0.64
C ARG A 301 23.15 -16.69 0.91
N GLU A 302 24.16 -17.27 0.33
CA GLU A 302 25.55 -16.85 0.44
C GLU A 302 25.75 -15.45 -0.09
N ASP A 303 25.20 -15.14 -1.27
CA ASP A 303 25.25 -13.80 -1.88
C ASP A 303 24.52 -12.78 -1.00
N TYR A 304 23.32 -13.14 -0.48
CA TYR A 304 22.59 -12.30 0.45
C TYR A 304 23.41 -11.99 1.71
N GLU A 305 24.01 -12.99 2.33
CA GLU A 305 24.83 -12.82 3.52
C GLU A 305 26.08 -11.97 3.24
N GLN A 306 26.70 -12.13 2.07
CA GLN A 306 27.85 -11.33 1.66
C GLN A 306 27.48 -9.86 1.44
N MET A 307 26.38 -9.60 0.75
CA MET A 307 25.89 -8.24 0.51
C MET A 307 25.50 -7.56 1.83
N SER A 308 24.78 -8.29 2.68
CA SER A 308 24.25 -7.76 3.95
C SER A 308 25.34 -7.42 4.96
N LYS A 309 26.50 -8.09 4.93
CA LYS A 309 27.65 -7.81 5.83
C LYS A 309 28.17 -6.38 5.71
N ASN A 310 28.10 -5.80 4.51
CA ASN A 310 28.63 -4.49 4.22
C ASN A 310 27.63 -3.37 4.43
N ILE A 311 26.38 -3.71 4.70
CA ILE A 311 25.28 -2.75 4.86
C ILE A 311 25.10 -2.41 6.33
N THR A 312 25.15 -1.11 6.62
CA THR A 312 24.81 -0.56 7.95
C THR A 312 23.47 0.18 7.91
N PRO A 313 22.71 0.20 9.02
CA PRO A 313 21.47 0.95 9.07
C PRO A 313 21.70 2.44 8.76
N VAL A 314 20.91 2.99 7.86
CA VAL A 314 20.93 4.43 7.55
C VAL A 314 20.41 5.20 8.77
N GLN A 315 21.30 5.97 9.42
CA GLN A 315 20.98 6.67 10.67
C GLN A 315 20.29 8.01 10.46
N ARG A 316 20.58 8.71 9.37
CA ARG A 316 19.99 10.02 9.04
C ARG A 316 19.90 10.20 7.52
N PHE A 317 18.74 10.61 7.06
CA PHE A 317 18.61 11.34 5.81
C PHE A 317 18.75 12.82 6.17
N SER A 318 19.60 13.58 5.49
CA SER A 318 19.65 15.02 5.63
C SER A 318 18.37 15.60 5.07
N THR A 319 17.35 15.73 5.88
CA THR A 319 16.25 16.63 5.58
C THR A 319 16.71 18.03 5.91
N GLU A 320 17.37 18.70 4.99
CA GLU A 320 17.27 20.15 4.98
C GLU A 320 15.80 20.47 4.70
N GLU A 321 15.10 21.03 5.68
CA GLU A 321 13.79 21.66 5.49
C GLU A 321 13.94 22.92 4.61
N GLY A 322 14.48 22.76 3.43
CA GLY A 322 14.42 23.74 2.36
C GLY A 322 13.12 23.49 1.62
N GLY A 323 12.12 24.34 1.81
CA GLY A 323 10.85 24.33 1.13
C GLY A 323 10.93 24.59 -0.37
N ALA A 324 11.68 23.78 -1.10
CA ALA A 324 11.61 23.65 -2.53
C ALA A 324 10.70 22.45 -2.82
N GLY A 325 9.61 22.71 -3.53
CA GLY A 325 8.56 21.74 -3.78
C GLY A 325 9.08 20.38 -4.19
N THR A 326 8.86 19.41 -3.34
CA THR A 326 9.07 18.00 -3.68
C THR A 326 8.24 17.68 -4.92
N LYS A 327 8.90 17.38 -6.00
CA LYS A 327 8.26 16.79 -7.18
C LYS A 327 7.76 15.42 -6.77
N PHE A 328 6.46 15.33 -6.47
CA PHE A 328 5.81 14.05 -6.26
C PHE A 328 5.40 13.51 -7.63
N CYS A 329 5.80 12.27 -7.93
CA CYS A 329 5.06 11.49 -8.90
C CYS A 329 3.65 11.27 -8.36
N ASP A 330 2.70 12.05 -8.80
CA ASP A 330 1.29 11.69 -8.74
C ASP A 330 1.06 10.54 -9.73
N SER A 331 0.24 9.56 -9.36
CA SER A 331 0.08 8.30 -10.10
C SER A 331 -0.36 8.45 -11.56
N ASP A 332 -0.67 9.66 -12.01
CA ASP A 332 -1.14 9.98 -13.37
C ASP A 332 -0.22 10.94 -14.15
N HIS A 333 0.79 11.55 -13.52
CA HIS A 333 1.78 12.38 -14.19
C HIS A 333 3.14 12.22 -13.53
N CYS A 334 4.06 11.49 -14.23
CA CYS A 334 5.49 11.68 -14.09
C CYS A 334 5.87 12.91 -14.92
N GLU A 335 6.14 14.04 -14.31
CA GLU A 335 6.98 15.05 -14.94
C GLU A 335 8.42 14.58 -14.85
N LEU A 336 8.96 14.17 -16.01
CA LEU A 336 10.35 13.84 -16.24
C LEU A 336 11.23 15.08 -16.15
#